data_c50788180ba24669aa34abf4297cc1a7
#
_entry.id   c50788180ba24669aa34abf4297cc1a7
#
_cell.length_a   1.000
_cell.length_b   1.000
_cell.length_c   1.000
_cell.angle_alpha   90.00
_cell.angle_beta   90.00
_cell.angle_gamma   90.00
#
_symmetry.space_group_name_H-M   'P 1'
#
loop_
_entity.id
_entity.type
_entity.pdbx_description
1 polymer ?
#
loop_
_entity_poly.entity_id
_entity_poly.type
_entity_poly.pdbx_seq_one_letter_code
_entity_poly.pdbx_strand_id
1 'polypeptide(L)'
;MRPKLSIITVNFNNNSGLGKTLESVRHQSFSSYEHIIIDAGSKDGSLETIKQYAEGNPHVTFWVSEPDKGIYDGMNKGIEHAGGEYLQFLNSGDFLVGDVLGQVDFDGTEYIYGDVRVAVSADKKIDIQSPFPLDLVFILLKDTICHQVCFIRRSLFNNQRYRTDYILASDWIHIVENIILKGCSYKRVPVCIAEYDGNGISASSGSLGVDERMRWIKDN
;
A
#
# COMPACT_ATOMS: atom_id res chain seq x y z
N MET A 1 -8.26 22.77 -0.18
CA MET A 1 -6.80 22.58 -0.42
C MET A 1 -6.61 21.15 -0.90
N ARG A 2 -5.61 20.91 -1.74
CA ARG A 2 -5.27 19.55 -2.18
C ARG A 2 -4.64 18.78 -1.02
N PRO A 3 -5.06 17.53 -0.74
CA PRO A 3 -4.44 16.75 0.32
C PRO A 3 -2.97 16.42 -0.01
N LYS A 4 -2.15 16.28 1.02
CA LYS A 4 -0.76 15.87 0.85
C LYS A 4 -0.66 14.37 0.53
N LEU A 5 -1.54 13.56 1.13
CA LEU A 5 -1.53 12.10 1.03
C LEU A 5 -2.91 11.55 0.64
N SER A 6 -2.97 10.64 -0.32
CA SER A 6 -4.13 9.76 -0.52
C SER A 6 -3.78 8.37 0.01
N ILE A 7 -4.52 7.91 1.01
CA ILE A 7 -4.46 6.53 1.48
C ILE A 7 -5.48 5.73 0.69
N ILE A 8 -5.06 4.66 0.04
CA ILE A 8 -5.89 3.80 -0.78
C ILE A 8 -5.99 2.43 -0.10
N THR A 9 -7.18 2.07 0.35
CA THR A 9 -7.46 0.76 0.95
C THR A 9 -8.23 -0.10 -0.05
N VAL A 10 -7.67 -1.26 -0.39
CA VAL A 10 -8.34 -2.29 -1.20
C VAL A 10 -8.80 -3.41 -0.30
N ASN A 11 -10.05 -3.86 -0.46
CA ASN A 11 -10.65 -4.91 0.35
C ASN A 11 -11.36 -5.97 -0.48
N PHE A 12 -11.24 -7.23 -0.05
CA PHE A 12 -12.07 -8.34 -0.55
C PHE A 12 -12.30 -9.38 0.52
N ASN A 13 -13.54 -9.51 1.00
CA ASN A 13 -13.97 -10.50 2.00
C ASN A 13 -13.06 -10.55 3.24
N ASN A 14 -12.64 -9.40 3.76
CA ASN A 14 -11.81 -9.26 4.96
C ASN A 14 -12.35 -8.19 5.89
N ASN A 15 -13.61 -8.31 6.32
CA ASN A 15 -14.27 -7.31 7.16
C ASN A 15 -13.52 -7.06 8.48
N SER A 16 -13.01 -8.11 9.11
CA SER A 16 -12.25 -7.97 10.37
C SER A 16 -10.94 -7.21 10.18
N GLY A 17 -10.20 -7.52 9.11
CA GLY A 17 -8.97 -6.80 8.76
C GLY A 17 -9.26 -5.37 8.34
N LEU A 18 -10.31 -5.16 7.54
CA LEU A 18 -10.76 -3.84 7.11
C LEU A 18 -11.03 -2.93 8.31
N GLY A 19 -11.76 -3.41 9.32
CA GLY A 19 -12.04 -2.62 10.54
C GLY A 19 -10.76 -2.11 11.22
N LYS A 20 -9.73 -2.96 11.33
CA LYS A 20 -8.42 -2.58 11.90
C LYS A 20 -7.73 -1.51 11.06
N THR A 21 -7.71 -1.70 9.73
CA THR A 21 -7.11 -0.76 8.79
C THR A 21 -7.77 0.62 8.91
N LEU A 22 -9.09 0.68 8.80
CA LEU A 22 -9.87 1.92 8.87
C LEU A 22 -9.66 2.66 10.19
N GLU A 23 -9.65 1.94 11.30
CA GLU A 23 -9.45 2.54 12.63
C GLU A 23 -8.03 3.08 12.79
N SER A 24 -7.01 2.42 12.26
CA SER A 24 -5.63 2.91 12.29
C SER A 24 -5.44 4.22 11.52
N VAL A 25 -6.16 4.37 10.41
CA VAL A 25 -6.16 5.62 9.61
C VAL A 25 -6.91 6.73 10.35
N ARG A 26 -8.05 6.42 10.98
CA ARG A 26 -8.85 7.39 11.75
C ARG A 26 -8.07 8.01 12.91
N HIS A 27 -7.15 7.25 13.52
CA HIS A 27 -6.38 7.69 14.68
C HIS A 27 -5.14 8.55 14.33
N GLN A 28 -4.93 8.90 13.06
CA GLN A 28 -3.81 9.78 12.69
C GLN A 28 -4.12 11.23 13.02
N SER A 29 -3.18 11.92 13.69
CA SER A 29 -3.27 13.36 13.95
C SER A 29 -2.93 14.21 12.72
N PHE A 30 -2.22 13.63 11.75
CA PHE A 30 -1.93 14.26 10.47
C PHE A 30 -3.23 14.47 9.67
N SER A 31 -3.62 15.71 9.41
CA SER A 31 -4.92 16.04 8.84
C SER A 31 -4.94 16.27 7.33
N SER A 32 -3.76 16.38 6.69
CA SER A 32 -3.67 16.66 5.24
C SER A 32 -3.71 15.39 4.41
N TYR A 33 -4.68 14.53 4.67
CA TYR A 33 -4.89 13.31 3.88
C TYR A 33 -6.35 13.15 3.44
N GLU A 34 -6.54 12.31 2.46
CA GLU A 34 -7.83 11.72 2.08
C GLU A 34 -7.74 10.20 2.12
N HIS A 35 -8.87 9.56 2.33
CA HIS A 35 -8.99 8.11 2.34
C HIS A 35 -9.92 7.64 1.23
N ILE A 36 -9.43 6.74 0.38
CA ILE A 36 -10.14 6.15 -0.76
C ILE A 36 -10.27 4.66 -0.48
N ILE A 37 -11.49 4.12 -0.54
CA ILE A 37 -11.76 2.72 -0.18
C ILE A 37 -12.38 2.01 -1.39
N ILE A 38 -11.71 0.96 -1.84
CA ILE A 38 -12.14 0.13 -2.97
C ILE A 38 -12.42 -1.28 -2.46
N ASP A 39 -13.67 -1.66 -2.46
CA ASP A 39 -14.12 -3.00 -2.08
C ASP A 39 -14.52 -3.79 -3.32
N ALA A 40 -14.00 -5.00 -3.47
CA ALA A 40 -14.20 -5.86 -4.64
C ALA A 40 -15.55 -6.63 -4.62
N GLY A 41 -16.61 -6.02 -4.06
CA GLY A 41 -17.93 -6.60 -3.97
C GLY A 41 -18.03 -7.69 -2.90
N SER A 42 -17.46 -7.45 -1.73
CA SER A 42 -17.43 -8.38 -0.58
C SER A 42 -18.83 -8.79 -0.11
N LYS A 43 -18.92 -9.98 0.51
CA LYS A 43 -20.16 -10.61 1.01
C LYS A 43 -20.14 -10.84 2.53
N ASP A 44 -19.13 -10.34 3.23
CA ASP A 44 -18.84 -10.67 4.64
C ASP A 44 -19.19 -9.53 5.62
N GLY A 45 -19.95 -8.52 5.19
CA GLY A 45 -20.30 -7.35 5.98
C GLY A 45 -19.38 -6.15 5.77
N SER A 46 -18.36 -6.26 4.91
CA SER A 46 -17.42 -5.15 4.62
C SER A 46 -18.12 -3.89 4.13
N LEU A 47 -19.16 -4.02 3.29
CA LEU A 47 -19.91 -2.88 2.76
C LEU A 47 -20.55 -2.04 3.88
N GLU A 48 -21.13 -2.68 4.88
CA GLU A 48 -21.74 -2.01 6.03
C GLU A 48 -20.68 -1.29 6.87
N THR A 49 -19.54 -1.92 7.07
CA THR A 49 -18.39 -1.33 7.77
C THR A 49 -17.88 -0.09 7.04
N ILE A 50 -17.75 -0.14 5.70
CA ILE A 50 -17.33 1.01 4.89
C ILE A 50 -18.33 2.16 5.00
N LYS A 51 -19.63 1.90 4.88
CA LYS A 51 -20.67 2.92 5.01
C LYS A 51 -20.62 3.63 6.37
N GLN A 52 -20.54 2.85 7.46
CA GLN A 52 -20.44 3.38 8.83
C GLN A 52 -19.17 4.22 9.02
N TYR A 53 -18.03 3.76 8.48
CA TYR A 53 -16.77 4.49 8.56
C TYR A 53 -16.80 5.80 7.78
N ALA A 54 -17.42 5.81 6.59
CA ALA A 54 -17.51 6.98 5.72
C ALA A 54 -18.51 8.01 6.26
N GLU A 55 -19.53 7.59 7.01
CA GLU A 55 -20.53 8.48 7.57
C GLU A 55 -19.90 9.48 8.56
N GLY A 56 -19.99 10.77 8.21
CA GLY A 56 -19.42 11.85 9.02
C GLY A 56 -17.89 11.91 9.06
N ASN A 57 -17.18 11.11 8.28
CA ASN A 57 -15.73 11.17 8.20
C ASN A 57 -15.30 12.03 6.98
N PRO A 58 -14.83 13.28 7.22
CA PRO A 58 -14.49 14.19 6.11
C PRO A 58 -13.27 13.77 5.31
N HIS A 59 -12.48 12.84 5.82
CA HIS A 59 -11.31 12.31 5.10
C HIS A 59 -11.68 11.26 4.06
N VAL A 60 -12.85 10.60 4.15
CA VAL A 60 -13.30 9.66 3.14
C VAL A 60 -13.87 10.44 1.95
N THR A 61 -13.06 10.60 0.90
CA THR A 61 -13.43 11.36 -0.30
C THR A 61 -14.08 10.50 -1.38
N PHE A 62 -13.82 9.20 -1.35
CA PHE A 62 -14.40 8.24 -2.28
C PHE A 62 -14.44 6.84 -1.68
N TRP A 63 -15.49 6.10 -1.94
CA TRP A 63 -15.56 4.66 -1.75
C TRP A 63 -16.49 4.00 -2.76
N VAL A 64 -16.21 2.74 -3.09
CA VAL A 64 -17.03 1.90 -3.97
C VAL A 64 -16.96 0.45 -3.52
N SER A 65 -18.06 -0.30 -3.72
CA SER A 65 -18.10 -1.74 -3.54
C SER A 65 -18.70 -2.36 -4.80
N GLU A 66 -17.83 -2.94 -5.63
CA GLU A 66 -18.17 -3.55 -6.92
C GLU A 66 -17.12 -4.60 -7.29
N PRO A 67 -17.44 -5.63 -8.08
CA PRO A 67 -16.46 -6.62 -8.52
C PRO A 67 -15.28 -5.97 -9.25
N ASP A 68 -14.07 -6.50 -8.99
CA ASP A 68 -12.86 -6.13 -9.69
C ASP A 68 -12.15 -7.36 -10.30
N LYS A 69 -11.00 -7.12 -10.94
CA LYS A 69 -10.17 -8.15 -11.59
C LYS A 69 -8.94 -8.53 -10.77
N GLY A 70 -8.95 -8.22 -9.48
CA GLY A 70 -7.86 -8.48 -8.54
C GLY A 70 -7.29 -7.21 -7.92
N ILE A 71 -6.36 -7.41 -6.97
CA ILE A 71 -5.84 -6.35 -6.09
C ILE A 71 -5.31 -5.12 -6.84
N TYR A 72 -4.58 -5.31 -7.94
CA TYR A 72 -4.02 -4.20 -8.72
C TYR A 72 -5.07 -3.45 -9.55
N ASP A 73 -6.17 -4.11 -9.92
CA ASP A 73 -7.31 -3.42 -10.53
C ASP A 73 -7.99 -2.50 -9.49
N GLY A 74 -8.18 -3.00 -8.27
CA GLY A 74 -8.66 -2.20 -7.14
C GLY A 74 -7.75 -1.01 -6.82
N MET A 75 -6.42 -1.24 -6.75
CA MET A 75 -5.45 -0.16 -6.54
C MET A 75 -5.49 0.88 -7.66
N ASN A 76 -5.62 0.46 -8.92
CA ASN A 76 -5.72 1.36 -10.06
C ASN A 76 -6.99 2.21 -10.02
N LYS A 77 -8.14 1.64 -9.64
CA LYS A 77 -9.37 2.41 -9.37
C LYS A 77 -9.13 3.46 -8.29
N GLY A 78 -8.44 3.11 -7.19
CA GLY A 78 -8.08 4.05 -6.14
C GLY A 78 -7.19 5.20 -6.65
N ILE A 79 -6.21 4.91 -7.50
CA ILE A 79 -5.33 5.92 -8.11
C ILE A 79 -6.14 6.93 -8.96
N GLU A 80 -7.17 6.49 -9.66
CA GLU A 80 -8.01 7.38 -10.50
C GLU A 80 -8.74 8.44 -9.68
N HIS A 81 -9.13 8.10 -8.45
CA HIS A 81 -9.84 9.00 -7.55
C HIS A 81 -8.91 9.81 -6.63
N ALA A 82 -7.59 9.51 -6.63
CA ALA A 82 -6.64 10.14 -5.75
C ALA A 82 -6.30 11.59 -6.15
N GLY A 83 -6.51 12.51 -5.23
CA GLY A 83 -6.14 13.93 -5.36
C GLY A 83 -4.83 14.29 -4.68
N GLY A 84 -4.31 13.47 -3.78
CA GLY A 84 -3.09 13.70 -3.00
C GLY A 84 -1.83 13.87 -3.82
N GLU A 85 -0.84 14.49 -3.22
CA GLU A 85 0.50 14.61 -3.80
C GLU A 85 1.24 13.28 -3.76
N TYR A 86 1.04 12.52 -2.68
CA TYR A 86 1.55 11.17 -2.47
C TYR A 86 0.42 10.15 -2.36
N LEU A 87 0.72 8.92 -2.73
CA LEU A 87 -0.17 7.76 -2.55
C LEU A 87 0.46 6.77 -1.57
N GLN A 88 -0.35 6.21 -0.69
CA GLN A 88 -0.04 5.05 0.13
C GLN A 88 -1.09 3.98 -0.12
N PHE A 89 -0.66 2.74 -0.34
CA PHE A 89 -1.56 1.60 -0.48
C PHE A 89 -1.54 0.81 0.83
N LEU A 90 -2.64 0.86 1.56
CA LEU A 90 -2.82 0.19 2.85
C LEU A 90 -4.01 -0.78 2.72
N ASN A 91 -3.74 -2.01 2.32
CA ASN A 91 -4.78 -3.01 2.07
C ASN A 91 -5.46 -3.45 3.36
N SER A 92 -6.69 -3.97 3.26
CA SER A 92 -7.42 -4.49 4.41
C SER A 92 -6.67 -5.61 5.13
N GLY A 93 -6.46 -5.42 6.44
CA GLY A 93 -5.63 -6.27 7.29
C GLY A 93 -4.32 -5.59 7.68
N ASP A 94 -3.68 -4.86 6.77
CA ASP A 94 -2.53 -4.01 7.11
C ASP A 94 -3.00 -2.74 7.84
N PHE A 95 -2.23 -2.23 8.78
CA PHE A 95 -2.62 -1.04 9.53
C PHE A 95 -1.42 -0.19 9.97
N LEU A 96 -1.64 1.11 10.14
CA LEU A 96 -0.62 2.05 10.59
C LEU A 96 -0.26 1.79 12.06
N VAL A 97 1.03 1.91 12.39
CA VAL A 97 1.55 1.65 13.73
C VAL A 97 1.50 2.93 14.57
N GLY A 98 0.39 3.11 15.29
CA GLY A 98 0.17 4.32 16.10
C GLY A 98 0.01 5.57 15.24
N ASP A 99 0.41 6.74 15.75
CA ASP A 99 0.34 8.03 15.03
C ASP A 99 1.67 8.30 14.32
N VAL A 100 1.78 7.85 13.07
CA VAL A 100 3.03 7.84 12.31
C VAL A 100 3.08 8.82 11.15
N LEU A 101 1.93 9.20 10.58
CA LEU A 101 1.92 10.03 9.36
C LEU A 101 2.53 11.41 9.58
N GLY A 102 2.39 11.99 10.78
CA GLY A 102 3.01 13.25 11.16
C GLY A 102 4.53 13.20 11.30
N GLN A 103 5.12 12.00 11.34
CA GLN A 103 6.56 11.80 11.44
C GLN A 103 7.23 11.69 10.06
N VAL A 104 6.44 11.66 8.97
CA VAL A 104 6.93 11.54 7.60
C VAL A 104 7.09 12.92 6.99
N ASP A 105 8.32 13.28 6.62
CA ASP A 105 8.59 14.51 5.89
C ASP A 105 8.37 14.29 4.39
N PHE A 106 7.29 14.87 3.86
CA PHE A 106 6.90 14.84 2.45
C PHE A 106 7.58 15.97 1.66
N ASP A 107 8.91 15.91 1.53
CA ASP A 107 9.80 16.97 1.00
C ASP A 107 9.88 17.04 -0.54
N GLY A 108 9.14 16.20 -1.23
CA GLY A 108 9.19 16.13 -2.70
C GLY A 108 9.97 14.91 -3.23
N THR A 109 10.66 14.13 -2.40
CA THR A 109 11.27 12.85 -2.78
C THR A 109 10.20 11.93 -3.39
N GLU A 110 10.50 11.28 -4.52
CA GLU A 110 9.50 10.54 -5.30
C GLU A 110 9.04 9.24 -4.64
N TYR A 111 9.94 8.57 -3.93
CA TYR A 111 9.64 7.40 -3.10
C TYR A 111 10.13 7.65 -1.67
N ILE A 112 9.21 7.72 -0.71
CA ILE A 112 9.51 7.76 0.72
C ILE A 112 9.01 6.44 1.30
N TYR A 113 9.82 5.76 2.09
CA TYR A 113 9.40 4.52 2.73
C TYR A 113 9.97 4.39 4.13
N GLY A 114 9.26 3.66 4.99
CA GLY A 114 9.69 3.39 6.36
C GLY A 114 9.89 1.91 6.62
N ASP A 115 9.93 1.55 7.88
CA ASP A 115 10.06 0.17 8.34
C ASP A 115 8.69 -0.49 8.48
N VAL A 116 8.68 -1.82 8.49
CA VAL A 116 7.46 -2.63 8.57
C VAL A 116 7.49 -3.47 9.85
N ARG A 117 6.33 -3.58 10.51
CA ARG A 117 6.11 -4.53 11.61
C ARG A 117 5.53 -5.82 11.07
N VAL A 118 6.05 -6.95 11.54
CA VAL A 118 5.51 -8.28 11.22
C VAL A 118 5.23 -9.07 12.48
N ALA A 119 4.14 -9.83 12.49
CA ALA A 119 3.86 -10.78 13.53
C ALA A 119 4.68 -12.06 13.30
N VAL A 120 5.52 -12.42 14.26
CA VAL A 120 6.32 -13.67 14.26
C VAL A 120 5.53 -14.79 14.94
N SER A 121 4.69 -14.43 15.91
CA SER A 121 3.74 -15.32 16.61
C SER A 121 2.58 -14.47 17.15
N ALA A 122 1.57 -15.13 17.74
CA ALA A 122 0.42 -14.41 18.34
C ALA A 122 0.85 -13.33 19.33
N ASP A 123 1.93 -13.57 20.10
CA ASP A 123 2.37 -12.68 21.17
C ASP A 123 3.69 -11.94 20.84
N LYS A 124 4.25 -12.15 19.64
CA LYS A 124 5.54 -11.57 19.28
C LYS A 124 5.50 -10.89 17.92
N LYS A 125 5.77 -9.58 17.94
CA LYS A 125 5.95 -8.74 16.76
C LYS A 125 7.38 -8.23 16.72
N ILE A 126 7.92 -8.05 15.53
CA ILE A 126 9.24 -7.44 15.31
C ILE A 126 9.11 -6.35 14.24
N ASP A 127 9.89 -5.28 14.44
CA ASP A 127 10.04 -4.23 13.44
C ASP A 127 11.21 -4.61 12.54
N ILE A 128 10.93 -4.77 11.26
CA ILE A 128 11.92 -5.07 10.22
C ILE A 128 12.33 -3.76 9.57
N GLN A 129 13.63 -3.51 9.65
CA GLN A 129 14.22 -2.35 9.02
C GLN A 129 14.25 -2.52 7.50
N SER A 130 13.64 -1.60 6.78
CA SER A 130 13.70 -1.58 5.32
C SER A 130 15.12 -1.32 4.82
N PRO A 131 15.54 -1.94 3.71
CA PRO A 131 16.91 -1.78 3.19
C PRO A 131 17.18 -0.36 2.72
N PHE A 132 18.43 0.11 2.93
CA PHE A 132 18.94 1.38 2.41
C PHE A 132 20.47 1.35 2.33
N PRO A 133 21.13 1.70 1.23
CA PRO A 133 20.52 2.04 -0.07
C PRO A 133 19.85 0.83 -0.73
N LEU A 134 18.96 1.11 -1.67
CA LEU A 134 18.38 0.07 -2.51
C LEU A 134 19.33 -0.25 -3.66
N ASP A 135 19.77 -1.47 -3.75
CA ASP A 135 20.56 -1.94 -4.87
C ASP A 135 19.80 -2.99 -5.71
N LEU A 136 20.19 -3.09 -6.98
CA LEU A 136 19.56 -3.99 -7.93
C LEU A 136 19.65 -5.46 -7.50
N VAL A 137 20.78 -5.87 -6.94
CA VAL A 137 21.01 -7.27 -6.53
C VAL A 137 20.09 -7.65 -5.38
N PHE A 138 19.93 -6.75 -4.41
CA PHE A 138 19.02 -6.97 -3.29
C PHE A 138 17.57 -7.09 -3.77
N ILE A 139 17.12 -6.13 -4.58
CA ILE A 139 15.73 -6.07 -5.06
C ILE A 139 15.39 -7.28 -5.96
N LEU A 140 16.32 -7.71 -6.82
CA LEU A 140 16.07 -8.82 -7.73
C LEU A 140 16.17 -10.20 -7.04
N LEU A 141 17.09 -10.37 -6.09
CA LEU A 141 17.45 -11.69 -5.59
C LEU A 141 16.98 -11.99 -4.16
N LYS A 142 16.70 -11.00 -3.33
CA LYS A 142 16.40 -11.24 -1.92
C LYS A 142 15.01 -10.80 -1.52
N ASP A 143 14.71 -9.51 -1.60
CA ASP A 143 13.46 -8.99 -1.08
C ASP A 143 13.09 -7.66 -1.72
N THR A 144 11.98 -7.09 -1.30
CA THR A 144 11.50 -5.80 -1.74
C THR A 144 11.16 -4.93 -0.53
N ILE A 145 10.88 -3.66 -0.79
CA ILE A 145 10.21 -2.81 0.19
C ILE A 145 8.73 -3.21 0.21
N CYS A 146 8.18 -3.42 1.40
CA CYS A 146 6.74 -3.66 1.53
C CYS A 146 5.97 -2.43 1.04
N HIS A 147 5.01 -2.61 0.13
CA HIS A 147 4.30 -1.47 -0.49
C HIS A 147 3.49 -0.65 0.53
N GLN A 148 2.97 -1.26 1.59
CA GLN A 148 2.18 -0.59 2.62
C GLN A 148 2.96 0.43 3.45
N VAL A 149 4.29 0.38 3.43
CA VAL A 149 5.15 1.37 4.11
C VAL A 149 5.69 2.44 3.15
N CYS A 150 5.24 2.44 1.88
CA CYS A 150 5.68 3.37 0.85
C CYS A 150 4.71 4.53 0.66
N PHE A 151 5.27 5.73 0.53
CA PHE A 151 4.58 6.93 0.08
C PHE A 151 5.17 7.32 -1.27
N ILE A 152 4.37 7.17 -2.33
CA ILE A 152 4.81 7.26 -3.72
C ILE A 152 4.26 8.54 -4.33
N ARG A 153 5.09 9.37 -4.96
CA ARG A 153 4.61 10.55 -5.70
C ARG A 153 3.56 10.14 -6.72
N ARG A 154 2.38 10.74 -6.64
CA ARG A 154 1.27 10.43 -7.55
C ARG A 154 1.64 10.64 -9.03
N SER A 155 2.56 11.57 -9.32
CA SER A 155 3.03 11.81 -10.68
C SER A 155 3.66 10.59 -11.36
N LEU A 156 4.23 9.65 -10.59
CA LEU A 156 4.79 8.41 -11.13
C LEU A 156 3.71 7.47 -11.70
N PHE A 157 2.44 7.68 -11.32
CA PHE A 157 1.31 6.92 -11.83
C PHE A 157 0.59 7.58 -13.03
N ASN A 158 1.02 8.76 -13.50
CA ASN A 158 0.35 9.45 -14.60
C ASN A 158 0.37 8.66 -15.91
N ASN A 159 1.50 8.03 -16.23
CA ASN A 159 1.71 7.23 -17.44
C ASN A 159 1.97 5.74 -17.15
N GLN A 160 1.88 5.34 -15.89
CA GLN A 160 2.20 3.98 -15.47
C GLN A 160 1.24 3.56 -14.35
N ARG A 161 0.34 2.66 -14.64
CA ARG A 161 -0.53 2.01 -13.66
C ARG A 161 0.07 0.69 -13.21
N TYR A 162 -0.42 0.13 -12.12
CA TYR A 162 -0.10 -1.26 -11.78
C TYR A 162 -0.57 -2.19 -12.89
N ARG A 163 0.25 -3.14 -13.26
CA ARG A 163 -0.06 -4.14 -14.28
C ARG A 163 -1.01 -5.17 -13.70
N THR A 164 -2.16 -5.35 -14.34
CA THR A 164 -3.22 -6.26 -13.89
C THR A 164 -3.04 -7.69 -14.42
N ASP A 165 -2.04 -7.94 -15.25
CA ASP A 165 -1.62 -9.25 -15.70
C ASP A 165 -0.64 -9.96 -14.74
N TYR A 166 -0.33 -9.32 -13.61
CA TYR A 166 0.40 -9.86 -12.45
C TYR A 166 -0.52 -9.88 -11.23
N ILE A 167 -0.37 -10.89 -10.38
CA ILE A 167 -1.19 -11.08 -9.18
C ILE A 167 -0.47 -10.53 -7.93
N LEU A 168 0.87 -10.69 -7.86
CA LEU A 168 1.67 -10.34 -6.69
C LEU A 168 2.87 -9.44 -6.96
N ALA A 169 3.29 -9.25 -8.21
CA ALA A 169 4.56 -8.61 -8.50
C ALA A 169 4.46 -7.20 -9.08
N SER A 170 3.25 -6.64 -9.29
CA SER A 170 3.12 -5.35 -9.97
C SER A 170 3.64 -4.16 -9.16
N ASP A 171 3.53 -4.19 -7.84
CA ASP A 171 4.14 -3.21 -6.94
C ASP A 171 5.67 -3.29 -6.95
N TRP A 172 6.23 -4.50 -6.94
CA TRP A 172 7.66 -4.74 -7.10
C TRP A 172 8.15 -4.24 -8.47
N ILE A 173 7.43 -4.54 -9.56
CA ILE A 173 7.74 -4.01 -10.90
C ILE A 173 7.79 -2.48 -10.88
N HIS A 174 6.81 -1.83 -10.25
CA HIS A 174 6.77 -0.38 -10.16
C HIS A 174 7.99 0.20 -9.41
N ILE A 175 8.46 -0.46 -8.35
CA ILE A 175 9.68 -0.08 -7.63
C ILE A 175 10.90 -0.22 -8.54
N VAL A 176 11.08 -1.38 -9.20
CA VAL A 176 12.23 -1.63 -10.07
C VAL A 176 12.28 -0.63 -11.22
N GLU A 177 11.17 -0.45 -11.93
CA GLU A 177 11.11 0.45 -13.08
C GLU A 177 11.37 1.90 -12.71
N ASN A 178 10.83 2.39 -11.58
CA ASN A 178 10.99 3.80 -11.22
C ASN A 178 12.29 4.07 -10.47
N ILE A 179 12.66 3.29 -9.45
CA ILE A 179 13.86 3.55 -8.65
C ILE A 179 15.11 3.08 -9.39
N ILE A 180 15.12 1.84 -9.89
CA ILE A 180 16.33 1.23 -10.43
C ILE A 180 16.57 1.64 -11.88
N LEU A 181 15.55 1.55 -12.74
CA LEU A 181 15.74 1.79 -14.17
C LEU A 181 15.62 3.27 -14.55
N LYS A 182 14.70 4.03 -13.92
CA LYS A 182 14.51 5.46 -14.21
C LYS A 182 15.29 6.39 -13.29
N GLY A 183 15.83 5.89 -12.16
CA GLY A 183 16.61 6.67 -11.22
C GLY A 183 15.80 7.69 -10.42
N CYS A 184 14.52 7.41 -10.14
CA CYS A 184 13.70 8.26 -9.27
C CYS A 184 14.34 8.42 -7.90
N SER A 185 14.19 9.61 -7.33
CA SER A 185 14.66 9.90 -5.99
C SER A 185 13.93 9.07 -4.93
N TYR A 186 14.67 8.55 -3.95
CA TYR A 186 14.09 7.79 -2.86
C TYR A 186 14.79 8.05 -1.53
N LYS A 187 14.04 7.91 -0.43
CA LYS A 187 14.60 7.99 0.92
C LYS A 187 13.89 7.02 1.87
N ARG A 188 14.66 6.52 2.83
CA ARG A 188 14.11 5.80 3.98
C ARG A 188 13.95 6.74 5.17
N VAL A 189 12.78 6.68 5.82
CA VAL A 189 12.56 7.30 7.14
C VAL A 189 12.68 6.22 8.22
N PRO A 190 13.36 6.49 9.35
CA PRO A 190 13.57 5.50 10.42
C PRO A 190 12.33 5.40 11.32
N VAL A 191 11.17 5.17 10.72
CA VAL A 191 9.87 5.06 11.39
C VAL A 191 9.20 3.76 10.95
N CYS A 192 8.70 2.98 11.91
CA CYS A 192 7.85 1.82 11.61
C CYS A 192 6.46 2.32 11.21
N ILE A 193 6.15 2.25 9.92
CA ILE A 193 4.94 2.85 9.33
C ILE A 193 3.72 1.96 9.50
N ALA A 194 3.83 0.70 9.12
CA ALA A 194 2.67 -0.20 9.08
C ALA A 194 3.01 -1.59 9.62
N GLU A 195 1.99 -2.25 10.15
CA GLU A 195 2.02 -3.67 10.46
C GLU A 195 1.42 -4.46 9.30
N TYR A 196 2.16 -5.46 8.82
CA TYR A 196 1.77 -6.37 7.77
C TYR A 196 0.92 -7.51 8.32
N ASP A 197 -0.26 -7.73 7.72
CA ASP A 197 -1.09 -8.90 8.01
C ASP A 197 -0.57 -10.12 7.24
N GLY A 198 0.15 -11.00 7.93
CA GLY A 198 0.68 -12.24 7.36
C GLY A 198 -0.36 -13.24 6.84
N ASN A 199 -1.66 -12.92 6.84
CA ASN A 199 -2.75 -13.76 6.32
C ASN A 199 -3.20 -13.38 4.90
N GLY A 200 -2.56 -12.39 4.28
CA GLY A 200 -2.90 -11.90 2.95
C GLY A 200 -2.54 -12.87 1.81
N ILE A 201 -2.93 -12.51 0.57
CA ILE A 201 -2.69 -13.31 -0.65
C ILE A 201 -1.20 -13.62 -0.83
N SER A 202 -0.31 -12.67 -0.57
CA SER A 202 1.13 -12.83 -0.73
C SER A 202 1.71 -13.91 0.21
N ALA A 203 1.17 -14.07 1.42
CA ALA A 203 1.62 -15.09 2.37
C ALA A 203 1.15 -16.50 1.99
N SER A 204 0.04 -16.63 1.28
CA SER A 204 -0.61 -17.92 0.94
C SER A 204 -0.26 -18.45 -0.47
N SER A 205 0.41 -17.64 -1.31
CA SER A 205 0.57 -17.92 -2.75
C SER A 205 1.85 -18.69 -3.13
N GLY A 206 2.58 -19.24 -2.18
CA GLY A 206 3.78 -20.07 -2.44
C GLY A 206 4.85 -19.33 -3.27
N SER A 207 5.28 -19.95 -4.39
CA SER A 207 6.32 -19.38 -5.27
C SER A 207 5.81 -18.33 -6.26
N LEU A 208 4.50 -18.08 -6.35
CA LEU A 208 3.90 -17.26 -7.41
C LEU A 208 4.58 -15.88 -7.56
N GLY A 209 4.84 -15.19 -6.45
CA GLY A 209 5.50 -13.88 -6.50
C GLY A 209 6.90 -13.95 -7.10
N VAL A 210 7.67 -15.00 -6.78
CA VAL A 210 9.00 -15.23 -7.36
C VAL A 210 8.89 -15.56 -8.85
N ASP A 211 7.94 -16.41 -9.22
CA ASP A 211 7.73 -16.83 -10.61
C ASP A 211 7.32 -15.63 -11.50
N GLU A 212 6.47 -14.75 -10.97
CA GLU A 212 6.07 -13.52 -11.64
C GLU A 212 7.24 -12.53 -11.81
N ARG A 213 8.08 -12.33 -10.79
CA ARG A 213 9.30 -11.51 -10.88
C ARG A 213 10.25 -12.08 -11.92
N MET A 214 10.46 -13.40 -11.93
CA MET A 214 11.29 -14.08 -12.93
C MET A 214 10.73 -13.98 -14.34
N ARG A 215 9.40 -14.02 -14.52
CA ARG A 215 8.75 -13.74 -15.81
C ARG A 215 9.09 -12.32 -16.28
N TRP A 216 8.88 -11.33 -15.42
CA TRP A 216 9.16 -9.94 -15.76
C TRP A 216 10.64 -9.73 -16.14
N ILE A 217 11.59 -10.31 -15.37
CA ILE A 217 13.04 -10.21 -15.66
C ILE A 217 13.40 -10.80 -17.03
N LYS A 218 12.74 -11.89 -17.45
CA LYS A 218 13.01 -12.52 -18.75
C LYS A 218 12.44 -11.71 -19.93
N ASP A 219 11.38 -10.96 -19.67
CA ASP A 219 10.65 -10.22 -20.70
C ASP A 219 11.19 -8.80 -20.92
N ASN A 220 12.07 -8.30 -20.01
CA ASN A 220 12.62 -6.94 -20.00
C ASN A 220 14.15 -6.94 -19.81
#